data_557480313b6134f90e080ef126238e74
#
_entry.id   557480313b6134f90e080ef126238e74
#
_cell.length_a   1.000
_cell.length_b   1.000
_cell.length_c   1.000
_cell.angle_alpha   90.00
_cell.angle_beta   90.00
_cell.angle_gamma   90.00
#
_symmetry.space_group_name_H-M   'P 1'
#
loop_
_entity.id
_entity.type
_entity.pdbx_description
1 polymer ?
#
loop_
_entity_poly.entity_id
_entity_poly.type
_entity_poly.pdbx_seq_one_letter_code
_entity_poly.pdbx_strand_id
1 'polypeptide(L)'
;MAQMKYFYELTISSSPHVHSPVTTQTIMRDVLIALAPALVGSVVFFGFRALTVTLVSVAACMLWEWAYCKVMKVNNKVYDLSAAVTGVLLAFVCPVTIPYWTIILGAFFAIVLVKMLFGGLGRNIVNPALAGRAFMFSWPVAMSTWVKVGFENAASPFGAADVVTAATPMGNLHAGILPETSIMESFWGNVGGCIGETSAALLLVGFVYLLIRKVITARIPLAFIGTVAVLTFLFPMGNARIDWMLYHLFSGGLMLGAIFMATDYVTSPLTKLGQIVYGIGCGALTVLIRYFGGYPEGVSYAILCMNCCVVLLDRIGRPVKFGAPKKEAAK
;
A
#
# COMPACT_ATOMS: atom_id res chain seq x y z
N MET A 1 44.61 -24.99 -34.20
CA MET A 1 44.27 -23.53 -34.19
C MET A 1 42.85 -23.25 -33.70
N ALA A 2 42.19 -24.10 -32.93
CA ALA A 2 40.82 -23.89 -32.44
C ALA A 2 40.74 -23.50 -30.96
N GLN A 3 41.84 -23.39 -30.24
CA GLN A 3 41.82 -23.08 -28.79
C GLN A 3 42.00 -21.61 -28.43
N MET A 4 42.29 -20.73 -29.38
CA MET A 4 42.46 -19.29 -29.05
C MET A 4 41.21 -18.45 -29.11
N LYS A 5 40.08 -18.97 -29.59
CA LYS A 5 38.86 -18.20 -29.73
C LYS A 5 38.10 -17.97 -28.40
N TYR A 6 38.32 -18.82 -27.41
CA TYR A 6 37.65 -18.71 -26.10
C TYR A 6 38.30 -17.71 -25.15
N PHE A 7 39.54 -17.32 -25.37
CA PHE A 7 40.22 -16.38 -24.45
C PHE A 7 39.81 -14.90 -24.61
N TYR A 8 39.20 -14.54 -25.72
CA TYR A 8 38.78 -13.15 -25.97
C TYR A 8 37.39 -12.79 -25.42
N GLU A 9 36.61 -13.76 -24.95
CA GLU A 9 35.27 -13.54 -24.40
C GLU A 9 35.19 -13.63 -22.87
N LEU A 10 36.28 -13.86 -22.19
CA LEU A 10 36.31 -13.92 -20.73
C LEU A 10 36.38 -12.54 -20.15
N THR A 11 35.23 -12.09 -19.61
CA THR A 11 35.12 -10.82 -18.87
C THR A 11 35.50 -11.06 -17.42
N ILE A 12 36.60 -10.43 -16.97
CA ILE A 12 36.97 -10.45 -15.55
C ILE A 12 36.11 -9.43 -14.85
N SER A 13 35.23 -9.87 -13.96
CA SER A 13 34.37 -9.01 -13.13
C SER A 13 34.69 -9.26 -11.66
N SER A 14 34.47 -8.21 -10.83
CA SER A 14 34.55 -8.36 -9.38
C SER A 14 33.38 -9.23 -8.87
N SER A 15 33.60 -9.96 -7.78
CA SER A 15 32.61 -10.77 -7.11
C SER A 15 31.42 -9.89 -6.62
N PRO A 16 30.15 -10.34 -6.75
CA PRO A 16 29.71 -11.64 -7.27
C PRO A 16 29.69 -11.70 -8.80
N HIS A 17 30.13 -12.83 -9.39
CA HIS A 17 30.18 -13.02 -10.83
C HIS A 17 28.81 -13.28 -11.47
N VAL A 18 27.84 -13.74 -10.69
CA VAL A 18 26.46 -13.99 -11.13
C VAL A 18 25.57 -12.84 -10.64
N HIS A 19 25.02 -12.09 -11.59
CA HIS A 19 24.09 -11.00 -11.33
C HIS A 19 22.67 -11.38 -11.73
N SER A 20 21.69 -11.04 -10.89
CA SER A 20 20.28 -11.17 -11.26
C SER A 20 19.93 -10.07 -12.28
N PRO A 21 19.19 -10.37 -13.36
CA PRO A 21 18.68 -9.36 -14.29
C PRO A 21 17.59 -8.47 -13.67
N VAL A 22 17.10 -8.82 -12.48
CA VAL A 22 16.03 -8.07 -11.79
C VAL A 22 16.63 -6.85 -11.11
N THR A 23 16.26 -5.67 -11.57
CA THR A 23 16.66 -4.38 -11.00
C THR A 23 15.52 -3.79 -10.15
N THR A 24 15.84 -2.82 -9.29
CA THR A 24 14.82 -2.07 -8.53
C THR A 24 13.78 -1.43 -9.45
N GLN A 25 14.23 -0.89 -10.58
CA GLN A 25 13.34 -0.28 -11.58
C GLN A 25 12.35 -1.29 -12.17
N THR A 26 12.80 -2.52 -12.45
CA THR A 26 11.92 -3.60 -12.96
C THR A 26 10.83 -3.95 -11.95
N ILE A 27 11.20 -4.07 -10.68
CA ILE A 27 10.26 -4.37 -9.59
C ILE A 27 9.23 -3.24 -9.43
N MET A 28 9.68 -1.99 -9.37
CA MET A 28 8.79 -0.84 -9.21
C MET A 28 7.86 -0.67 -10.41
N ARG A 29 8.34 -0.96 -11.63
CA ARG A 29 7.51 -0.99 -12.83
C ARG A 29 6.44 -2.07 -12.75
N ASP A 30 6.78 -3.28 -12.29
CA ASP A 30 5.80 -4.37 -12.12
C ASP A 30 4.73 -3.99 -11.09
N VAL A 31 5.09 -3.27 -10.02
CA VAL A 31 4.10 -2.75 -9.05
C VAL A 31 3.18 -1.71 -9.69
N LEU A 32 3.70 -0.78 -10.52
CA LEU A 32 2.88 0.18 -11.24
C LEU A 32 1.91 -0.49 -12.23
N ILE A 33 2.37 -1.54 -12.93
CA ILE A 33 1.52 -2.34 -13.82
C ILE A 33 0.42 -3.05 -13.02
N ALA A 34 0.73 -3.58 -11.85
CA ALA A 34 -0.23 -4.24 -10.97
C ALA A 34 -1.29 -3.27 -10.39
N LEU A 35 -0.95 -1.99 -10.23
CA LEU A 35 -1.86 -0.94 -9.79
C LEU A 35 -2.70 -0.35 -10.95
N ALA A 36 -2.29 -0.55 -12.21
CA ALA A 36 -2.96 0.00 -13.37
C ALA A 36 -4.45 -0.41 -13.49
N PRO A 37 -4.86 -1.67 -13.25
CA PRO A 37 -6.28 -2.05 -13.27
C PRO A 37 -7.11 -1.22 -12.26
N ALA A 38 -6.59 -1.03 -11.03
CA ALA A 38 -7.26 -0.24 -10.00
C ALA A 38 -7.35 1.24 -10.41
N LEU A 39 -6.31 1.79 -11.08
CA LEU A 39 -6.34 3.15 -11.63
C LEU A 39 -7.42 3.28 -12.71
N VAL A 40 -7.50 2.34 -13.65
CA VAL A 40 -8.54 2.34 -14.70
C VAL A 40 -9.92 2.27 -14.05
N GLY A 41 -10.11 1.37 -13.07
CA GLY A 41 -11.36 1.28 -12.32
C GLY A 41 -11.72 2.59 -11.62
N SER A 42 -10.77 3.25 -11.00
CA SER A 42 -11.00 4.53 -10.33
C SER A 42 -11.45 5.64 -11.30
N VAL A 43 -10.90 5.65 -12.52
CA VAL A 43 -11.32 6.60 -13.58
C VAL A 43 -12.75 6.29 -14.03
N VAL A 44 -13.12 5.02 -14.15
CA VAL A 44 -14.48 4.61 -14.51
C VAL A 44 -15.49 4.99 -13.43
N PHE A 45 -15.15 4.81 -12.15
CA PHE A 45 -16.07 5.07 -11.03
C PHE A 45 -16.14 6.54 -10.61
N PHE A 46 -15.02 7.26 -10.61
CA PHE A 46 -14.91 8.64 -10.10
C PHE A 46 -14.59 9.68 -11.19
N GLY A 47 -14.38 9.24 -12.42
CA GLY A 47 -14.10 10.12 -13.55
C GLY A 47 -12.65 10.61 -13.64
N PHE A 48 -12.44 11.57 -14.54
CA PHE A 48 -11.10 12.10 -14.85
C PHE A 48 -10.39 12.77 -13.67
N ARG A 49 -11.13 13.22 -12.66
CA ARG A 49 -10.53 13.81 -11.45
C ARG A 49 -9.65 12.81 -10.70
N ALA A 50 -10.03 11.53 -10.65
CA ALA A 50 -9.19 10.49 -10.05
C ALA A 50 -7.83 10.38 -10.75
N LEU A 51 -7.83 10.48 -12.10
CA LEU A 51 -6.59 10.48 -12.88
C LEU A 51 -5.75 11.74 -12.62
N THR A 52 -6.36 12.92 -12.60
CA THR A 52 -5.61 14.18 -12.35
C THR A 52 -5.01 14.21 -10.96
N VAL A 53 -5.72 13.78 -9.92
CA VAL A 53 -5.22 13.67 -8.54
C VAL A 53 -4.02 12.70 -8.50
N THR A 54 -4.13 11.55 -9.16
CA THR A 54 -3.03 10.56 -9.21
C THR A 54 -1.82 11.12 -9.94
N LEU A 55 -2.00 11.77 -11.09
CA LEU A 55 -0.90 12.38 -11.86
C LEU A 55 -0.21 13.51 -11.06
N VAL A 56 -0.98 14.37 -10.39
CA VAL A 56 -0.44 15.45 -9.53
C VAL A 56 0.35 14.85 -8.37
N SER A 57 -0.15 13.80 -7.73
CA SER A 57 0.56 13.11 -6.66
C SER A 57 1.90 12.51 -7.12
N VAL A 58 1.89 11.82 -8.27
CA VAL A 58 3.10 11.22 -8.85
C VAL A 58 4.11 12.32 -9.22
N ALA A 59 3.66 13.37 -9.92
CA ALA A 59 4.51 14.49 -10.30
C ALA A 59 5.10 15.19 -9.07
N ALA A 60 4.30 15.43 -8.04
CA ALA A 60 4.76 16.04 -6.79
C ALA A 60 5.81 15.15 -6.09
N CYS A 61 5.58 13.85 -5.98
CA CYS A 61 6.55 12.94 -5.38
C CYS A 61 7.88 12.91 -6.13
N MET A 62 7.84 12.85 -7.47
CA MET A 62 9.04 12.86 -8.30
C MET A 62 9.79 14.20 -8.22
N LEU A 63 9.05 15.33 -8.21
CA LEU A 63 9.63 16.67 -8.08
C LEU A 63 10.29 16.86 -6.72
N TRP A 64 9.67 16.42 -5.62
CA TRP A 64 10.25 16.54 -4.28
C TRP A 64 11.49 15.66 -4.12
N GLU A 65 11.53 14.46 -4.68
CA GLU A 65 12.73 13.63 -4.69
C GLU A 65 13.86 14.28 -5.49
N TRP A 66 13.57 14.78 -6.69
CA TRP A 66 14.53 15.48 -7.52
C TRP A 66 15.07 16.75 -6.83
N ALA A 67 14.18 17.58 -6.26
CA ALA A 67 14.55 18.80 -5.57
C ALA A 67 15.45 18.51 -4.37
N TYR A 68 15.11 17.51 -3.56
CA TYR A 68 15.94 17.08 -2.44
C TYR A 68 17.33 16.64 -2.90
N CYS A 69 17.41 15.78 -3.92
CA CYS A 69 18.69 15.30 -4.46
C CYS A 69 19.55 16.48 -4.96
N LYS A 70 18.93 17.47 -5.61
CA LYS A 70 19.63 18.66 -6.10
C LYS A 70 20.15 19.56 -4.97
N VAL A 71 19.34 19.79 -3.94
CA VAL A 71 19.70 20.62 -2.78
C VAL A 71 20.80 19.97 -1.95
N MET A 72 20.68 18.67 -1.68
CA MET A 72 21.62 17.92 -0.85
C MET A 72 22.83 17.39 -1.63
N LYS A 73 22.90 17.67 -2.95
CA LYS A 73 23.98 17.21 -3.84
C LYS A 73 24.19 15.69 -3.81
N VAL A 74 23.12 14.92 -3.64
CA VAL A 74 23.11 13.45 -3.67
C VAL A 74 22.79 12.97 -5.08
N ASN A 75 23.32 11.79 -5.46
CA ASN A 75 23.02 11.19 -6.76
C ASN A 75 21.51 11.02 -6.96
N ASN A 76 21.02 11.55 -8.07
CA ASN A 76 19.62 11.49 -8.42
C ASN A 76 19.22 10.05 -8.81
N LYS A 77 18.27 9.47 -8.06
CA LYS A 77 17.72 8.12 -8.26
C LYS A 77 16.25 8.11 -8.70
N VAL A 78 15.72 9.24 -9.16
CA VAL A 78 14.32 9.36 -9.61
C VAL A 78 13.94 8.30 -10.66
N TYR A 79 14.92 7.84 -11.44
CA TYR A 79 14.74 6.77 -12.43
C TYR A 79 14.37 5.40 -11.82
N ASP A 80 14.53 5.20 -10.51
CA ASP A 80 14.14 3.96 -9.82
C ASP A 80 12.63 3.74 -9.78
N LEU A 81 11.81 4.72 -10.18
CA LEU A 81 10.33 4.72 -10.15
C LEU A 81 9.73 4.58 -8.75
N SER A 82 10.52 4.54 -7.69
CA SER A 82 10.03 4.37 -6.33
C SER A 82 9.20 5.55 -5.83
N ALA A 83 9.54 6.79 -6.25
CA ALA A 83 8.72 7.97 -5.98
C ALA A 83 7.39 7.93 -6.73
N ALA A 84 7.38 7.40 -7.96
CA ALA A 84 6.16 7.23 -8.73
C ALA A 84 5.21 6.23 -8.05
N VAL A 85 5.72 5.08 -7.58
CA VAL A 85 4.93 4.11 -6.80
C VAL A 85 4.37 4.76 -5.54
N THR A 86 5.20 5.49 -4.78
CA THR A 86 4.74 6.22 -3.58
C THR A 86 3.63 7.21 -3.93
N GLY A 87 3.76 7.94 -5.04
CA GLY A 87 2.77 8.91 -5.51
C GLY A 87 1.44 8.26 -5.90
N VAL A 88 1.46 7.12 -6.59
CA VAL A 88 0.23 6.37 -6.92
C VAL A 88 -0.43 5.84 -5.66
N LEU A 89 0.33 5.21 -4.76
CA LEU A 89 -0.20 4.67 -3.50
C LEU A 89 -0.76 5.79 -2.61
N LEU A 90 -0.10 6.95 -2.54
CA LEU A 90 -0.59 8.12 -1.79
C LEU A 90 -1.92 8.63 -2.34
N ALA A 91 -2.05 8.75 -3.67
CA ALA A 91 -3.31 9.14 -4.30
C ALA A 91 -4.41 8.12 -4.05
N PHE A 92 -4.09 6.83 -4.11
CA PHE A 92 -5.07 5.75 -3.93
C PHE A 92 -5.71 5.70 -2.54
N VAL A 93 -5.01 6.17 -1.53
CA VAL A 93 -5.54 6.26 -0.16
C VAL A 93 -6.20 7.61 0.16
N CYS A 94 -6.39 8.45 -0.84
CA CYS A 94 -7.05 9.75 -0.71
C CYS A 94 -8.44 9.73 -1.37
N PRO A 95 -9.38 10.58 -0.88
CA PRO A 95 -10.64 10.81 -1.57
C PRO A 95 -10.42 11.60 -2.87
N VAL A 96 -11.32 11.44 -3.84
CA VAL A 96 -11.24 12.15 -5.13
C VAL A 96 -11.39 13.67 -4.97
N THR A 97 -12.10 14.11 -3.94
CA THR A 97 -12.38 15.52 -3.63
C THR A 97 -11.18 16.27 -3.06
N ILE A 98 -10.07 15.57 -2.75
CA ILE A 98 -8.92 16.18 -2.09
C ILE A 98 -8.39 17.39 -2.88
N PRO A 99 -8.13 18.54 -2.23
CA PRO A 99 -7.48 19.68 -2.86
C PRO A 99 -6.06 19.33 -3.30
N TYR A 100 -5.63 19.78 -4.46
CA TYR A 100 -4.29 19.47 -4.99
C TYR A 100 -3.15 19.95 -4.09
N TRP A 101 -3.32 21.08 -3.40
CA TRP A 101 -2.30 21.57 -2.47
C TRP A 101 -2.06 20.62 -1.28
N THR A 102 -3.13 19.98 -0.78
CA THR A 102 -3.02 19.03 0.34
C THR A 102 -2.22 17.79 -0.07
N ILE A 103 -2.48 17.26 -1.28
CA ILE A 103 -1.75 16.10 -1.77
C ILE A 103 -0.28 16.43 -2.09
N ILE A 104 0.02 17.66 -2.54
CA ILE A 104 1.38 18.13 -2.76
C ILE A 104 2.14 18.23 -1.42
N LEU A 105 1.49 18.71 -0.35
CA LEU A 105 2.08 18.72 0.99
C LEU A 105 2.25 17.31 1.56
N GLY A 106 1.27 16.43 1.35
CA GLY A 106 1.38 15.01 1.71
C GLY A 106 2.54 14.32 1.00
N ALA A 107 2.73 14.60 -0.30
CA ALA A 107 3.86 14.12 -1.08
C ALA A 107 5.20 14.65 -0.56
N PHE A 108 5.28 15.92 -0.17
CA PHE A 108 6.44 16.50 0.49
C PHE A 108 6.80 15.72 1.75
N PHE A 109 5.82 15.53 2.64
CA PHE A 109 6.03 14.79 3.89
C PHE A 109 6.49 13.35 3.62
N ALA A 110 5.82 12.64 2.73
CA ALA A 110 6.13 11.27 2.38
C ALA A 110 7.55 11.11 1.80
N ILE A 111 7.92 11.95 0.84
CA ILE A 111 9.19 11.82 0.12
C ILE A 111 10.33 12.46 0.91
N VAL A 112 10.20 13.72 1.32
CA VAL A 112 11.34 14.43 1.94
C VAL A 112 11.57 13.93 3.35
N LEU A 113 10.54 13.94 4.21
CA LEU A 113 10.71 13.64 5.63
C LEU A 113 10.82 12.14 5.90
N VAL A 114 9.98 11.31 5.26
CA VAL A 114 9.92 9.88 5.60
C VAL A 114 10.91 9.05 4.77
N LYS A 115 11.14 9.39 3.49
CA LYS A 115 12.02 8.61 2.61
C LYS A 115 13.43 9.18 2.54
N MET A 116 13.59 10.46 2.17
CA MET A 116 14.88 11.00 1.79
C MET A 116 15.75 11.38 3.00
N LEU A 117 15.19 11.91 4.09
CA LEU A 117 15.96 12.24 5.30
C LEU A 117 16.58 11.01 5.96
N PHE A 118 15.96 9.84 5.84
CA PHE A 118 16.52 8.58 6.34
C PHE A 118 17.56 7.95 5.40
N GLY A 119 17.83 8.55 4.23
CA GLY A 119 18.86 8.12 3.29
C GLY A 119 18.33 7.50 2.00
N GLY A 120 17.05 7.69 1.69
CA GLY A 120 16.40 7.28 0.45
C GLY A 120 15.89 5.84 0.48
N LEU A 121 15.70 5.27 -0.73
CA LEU A 121 15.13 3.94 -0.88
C LEU A 121 15.93 2.89 -0.08
N GLY A 122 15.21 2.04 0.65
CA GLY A 122 15.81 0.96 1.44
C GLY A 122 16.16 1.33 2.89
N ARG A 123 15.99 2.58 3.32
CA ARG A 123 16.32 3.06 4.68
C ARG A 123 15.15 3.67 5.43
N ASN A 124 13.99 3.79 4.82
CA ASN A 124 12.79 4.29 5.48
C ASN A 124 12.30 3.30 6.54
N ILE A 125 11.93 3.83 7.70
CA ILE A 125 11.44 3.04 8.85
C ILE A 125 9.99 2.62 8.63
N VAL A 126 9.17 3.52 8.05
CA VAL A 126 7.75 3.31 7.80
C VAL A 126 7.42 3.53 6.32
N ASN A 127 6.28 3.01 5.88
CA ASN A 127 5.81 3.22 4.52
C ASN A 127 5.54 4.71 4.25
N PRO A 128 6.21 5.34 3.27
CA PRO A 128 6.12 6.78 3.05
C PRO A 128 4.73 7.24 2.58
N ALA A 129 4.02 6.43 1.77
CA ALA A 129 2.68 6.79 1.32
C ALA A 129 1.68 6.83 2.49
N LEU A 130 1.76 5.85 3.40
CA LEU A 130 0.91 5.81 4.59
C LEU A 130 1.24 6.92 5.59
N ALA A 131 2.52 7.24 5.76
CA ALA A 131 2.94 8.36 6.61
C ALA A 131 2.46 9.70 6.03
N GLY A 132 2.54 9.89 4.71
CA GLY A 132 1.96 11.05 4.03
C GLY A 132 0.44 11.16 4.24
N ARG A 133 -0.28 10.03 4.14
CA ARG A 133 -1.71 10.00 4.46
C ARG A 133 -1.98 10.39 5.92
N ALA A 134 -1.25 9.81 6.87
CA ALA A 134 -1.41 10.14 8.28
C ALA A 134 -1.18 11.64 8.55
N PHE A 135 -0.20 12.25 7.90
CA PHE A 135 0.03 13.68 7.96
C PHE A 135 -1.16 14.49 7.39
N MET A 136 -1.73 14.07 6.25
CA MET A 136 -2.87 14.75 5.64
C MET A 136 -4.15 14.70 6.49
N PHE A 137 -4.29 13.78 7.43
CA PHE A 137 -5.38 13.81 8.42
C PHE A 137 -5.33 15.01 9.39
N SER A 138 -4.26 15.81 9.36
CA SER A 138 -4.25 17.14 10.00
C SER A 138 -5.30 18.09 9.37
N TRP A 139 -5.78 17.79 8.17
CA TRP A 139 -6.90 18.44 7.49
C TRP A 139 -8.08 17.46 7.32
N PRO A 140 -8.81 17.15 8.42
CA PRO A 140 -9.79 16.06 8.41
C PRO A 140 -10.93 16.30 7.40
N VAL A 141 -11.35 17.54 7.20
CA VAL A 141 -12.40 17.88 6.22
C VAL A 141 -11.98 17.48 4.79
N ALA A 142 -10.73 17.71 4.41
CA ALA A 142 -10.22 17.35 3.09
C ALA A 142 -10.11 15.83 2.89
N MET A 143 -9.96 15.07 3.98
CA MET A 143 -9.75 13.61 3.95
C MET A 143 -11.03 12.81 4.21
N SER A 144 -12.12 13.43 4.65
CA SER A 144 -13.38 12.76 5.00
C SER A 144 -14.55 13.09 4.07
N THR A 145 -14.30 13.80 2.97
CA THR A 145 -15.36 14.15 2.02
C THR A 145 -15.46 13.07 0.94
N TRP A 146 -16.50 12.26 1.00
CA TRP A 146 -16.72 11.13 0.10
C TRP A 146 -17.76 11.47 -0.95
N VAL A 147 -17.52 11.07 -2.20
CA VAL A 147 -18.42 11.26 -3.34
C VAL A 147 -19.18 9.98 -3.61
N LYS A 148 -20.47 10.10 -3.92
CA LYS A 148 -21.25 8.98 -4.45
C LYS A 148 -20.72 8.59 -5.81
N VAL A 149 -20.54 7.29 -6.03
CA VAL A 149 -20.07 6.74 -7.32
C VAL A 149 -21.17 6.97 -8.38
N GLY A 150 -20.79 7.45 -9.55
CA GLY A 150 -21.70 7.64 -10.67
C GLY A 150 -21.02 8.33 -11.85
N PHE A 151 -21.38 7.91 -13.05
CA PHE A 151 -20.84 8.51 -14.31
C PHE A 151 -21.13 10.01 -14.47
N GLU A 152 -22.12 10.54 -13.74
CA GLU A 152 -22.48 11.97 -13.79
C GLU A 152 -21.37 12.88 -13.28
N ASN A 153 -20.49 12.37 -12.40
CA ASN A 153 -19.34 13.09 -11.86
C ASN A 153 -18.11 13.08 -12.78
N ALA A 154 -18.16 12.31 -13.88
CA ALA A 154 -17.04 12.15 -14.80
C ALA A 154 -16.74 13.38 -15.66
N ALA A 155 -17.65 14.33 -15.76
CA ALA A 155 -17.62 15.38 -16.78
C ALA A 155 -16.69 16.57 -16.49
N SER A 156 -16.25 16.80 -15.24
CA SER A 156 -15.43 17.97 -14.92
C SER A 156 -14.09 17.61 -14.25
N PRO A 157 -12.98 17.63 -15.00
CA PRO A 157 -11.64 17.35 -14.44
C PRO A 157 -11.16 18.44 -13.45
N PHE A 158 -11.73 19.66 -13.52
CA PHE A 158 -11.33 20.81 -12.70
C PHE A 158 -12.47 21.40 -11.86
N GLY A 159 -13.71 20.99 -12.10
CA GLY A 159 -14.87 21.49 -11.37
C GLY A 159 -14.96 20.88 -9.96
N ALA A 160 -15.39 21.68 -8.98
CA ALA A 160 -16.00 21.12 -7.78
C ALA A 160 -17.24 20.38 -8.26
N ALA A 161 -17.21 19.04 -8.24
CA ALA A 161 -18.42 18.26 -8.40
C ALA A 161 -19.39 18.74 -7.31
N ASP A 162 -20.67 18.90 -7.64
CA ASP A 162 -21.71 19.04 -6.61
C ASP A 162 -21.63 17.80 -5.74
N VAL A 163 -20.94 17.95 -4.61
CA VAL A 163 -20.54 16.84 -3.78
C VAL A 163 -21.75 16.43 -2.95
N VAL A 164 -22.53 15.51 -3.46
CA VAL A 164 -23.44 14.75 -2.62
C VAL A 164 -22.58 13.82 -1.78
N THR A 165 -22.35 14.23 -0.53
CA THR A 165 -21.59 13.42 0.43
C THR A 165 -22.33 12.11 0.67
N ALA A 166 -21.68 10.98 0.36
CA ALA A 166 -22.21 9.65 0.65
C ALA A 166 -21.55 9.09 1.91
N ALA A 167 -22.34 8.42 2.74
CA ALA A 167 -21.78 7.60 3.81
C ALA A 167 -20.98 6.44 3.19
N THR A 168 -19.75 6.24 3.65
CA THR A 168 -18.98 5.07 3.22
C THR A 168 -19.51 3.81 3.92
N PRO A 169 -19.45 2.63 3.26
CA PRO A 169 -19.83 1.38 3.92
C PRO A 169 -19.06 1.16 5.23
N MET A 170 -17.81 1.60 5.31
CA MET A 170 -17.00 1.50 6.52
C MET A 170 -17.49 2.43 7.64
N GLY A 171 -18.03 3.60 7.31
CA GLY A 171 -18.66 4.50 8.30
C GLY A 171 -19.88 3.86 8.96
N ASN A 172 -20.74 3.19 8.18
CA ASN A 172 -21.89 2.46 8.70
C ASN A 172 -21.46 1.28 9.58
N LEU A 173 -20.46 0.50 9.15
CA LEU A 173 -19.92 -0.60 9.95
C LEU A 173 -19.31 -0.13 11.28
N HIS A 174 -18.65 1.02 11.29
CA HIS A 174 -18.13 1.62 12.52
C HIS A 174 -19.25 2.03 13.49
N ALA A 175 -20.41 2.45 12.96
CA ALA A 175 -21.61 2.70 13.76
C ALA A 175 -22.37 1.44 14.18
N GLY A 176 -21.87 0.24 13.84
CA GLY A 176 -22.54 -1.03 14.13
C GLY A 176 -23.73 -1.37 13.22
N ILE A 177 -23.87 -0.64 12.12
CA ILE A 177 -24.98 -0.77 11.17
C ILE A 177 -24.45 -1.45 9.89
N LEU A 178 -25.18 -2.43 9.36
CA LEU A 178 -24.86 -3.01 8.06
C LEU A 178 -25.10 -1.98 6.95
N PRO A 179 -24.18 -1.87 5.96
CA PRO A 179 -24.38 -1.01 4.81
C PRO A 179 -25.63 -1.40 4.00
N GLU A 180 -26.30 -0.43 3.41
CA GLU A 180 -27.44 -0.67 2.51
C GLU A 180 -26.99 -1.19 1.13
N THR A 181 -25.73 -0.99 0.78
CA THR A 181 -25.13 -1.46 -0.49
C THR A 181 -24.91 -2.96 -0.43
N SER A 182 -25.07 -3.65 -1.57
CA SER A 182 -24.86 -5.07 -1.64
C SER A 182 -23.35 -5.45 -1.49
N ILE A 183 -23.05 -6.65 -0.97
CA ILE A 183 -21.69 -7.16 -0.86
C ILE A 183 -21.01 -7.20 -2.23
N MET A 184 -21.79 -7.53 -3.28
CA MET A 184 -21.29 -7.57 -4.65
C MET A 184 -20.90 -6.18 -5.17
N GLU A 185 -21.65 -5.15 -4.83
CA GLU A 185 -21.29 -3.75 -5.15
C GLU A 185 -20.01 -3.33 -4.44
N SER A 186 -19.83 -3.71 -3.16
CA SER A 186 -18.58 -3.46 -2.43
C SER A 186 -17.39 -4.22 -3.03
N PHE A 187 -17.61 -5.43 -3.55
CA PHE A 187 -16.56 -6.21 -4.22
C PHE A 187 -16.14 -5.61 -5.57
N TRP A 188 -17.11 -5.20 -6.40
CA TRP A 188 -16.83 -4.57 -7.69
C TRP A 188 -16.40 -3.11 -7.60
N GLY A 189 -16.75 -2.42 -6.50
CA GLY A 189 -16.29 -1.06 -6.24
C GLY A 189 -17.29 0.04 -6.54
N ASN A 190 -18.58 -0.29 -6.69
CA ASN A 190 -19.65 0.71 -6.87
C ASN A 190 -20.08 1.32 -5.53
N VAL A 191 -19.11 1.77 -4.74
CA VAL A 191 -19.29 2.32 -3.40
C VAL A 191 -18.41 3.55 -3.18
N GLY A 192 -18.84 4.49 -2.38
CA GLY A 192 -18.03 5.66 -2.01
C GLY A 192 -16.80 5.25 -1.19
N GLY A 193 -15.64 5.81 -1.51
CA GLY A 193 -14.39 5.51 -0.82
C GLY A 193 -13.20 6.27 -1.39
N CYS A 194 -11.99 5.86 -1.02
CA CYS A 194 -10.75 6.39 -1.59
C CYS A 194 -10.56 5.92 -3.05
N ILE A 195 -9.74 6.65 -3.81
CA ILE A 195 -9.52 6.43 -5.24
C ILE A 195 -9.14 4.98 -5.57
N GLY A 196 -8.21 4.38 -4.83
CA GLY A 196 -7.69 3.04 -5.11
C GLY A 196 -8.28 1.92 -4.27
N GLU A 197 -9.20 2.21 -3.34
CA GLU A 197 -9.74 1.25 -2.37
C GLU A 197 -11.10 0.67 -2.78
N THR A 198 -11.73 1.23 -3.80
CA THR A 198 -13.12 0.93 -4.12
C THR A 198 -13.33 -0.48 -4.66
N SER A 199 -12.47 -0.97 -5.55
CA SER A 199 -12.66 -2.28 -6.17
C SER A 199 -11.71 -3.33 -5.62
N ALA A 200 -12.21 -4.21 -4.77
CA ALA A 200 -11.45 -5.38 -4.30
C ALA A 200 -11.08 -6.32 -5.46
N ALA A 201 -11.96 -6.48 -6.45
CA ALA A 201 -11.73 -7.33 -7.61
C ALA A 201 -10.49 -6.89 -8.42
N LEU A 202 -10.38 -5.60 -8.74
CA LEU A 202 -9.25 -5.07 -9.52
C LEU A 202 -7.93 -5.12 -8.76
N LEU A 203 -7.96 -4.93 -7.43
CA LEU A 203 -6.79 -5.13 -6.59
C LEU A 203 -6.33 -6.58 -6.53
N LEU A 204 -7.28 -7.54 -6.53
CA LEU A 204 -6.96 -8.97 -6.60
C LEU A 204 -6.32 -9.36 -7.94
N VAL A 205 -6.75 -8.76 -9.06
CA VAL A 205 -6.07 -8.94 -10.36
C VAL A 205 -4.61 -8.50 -10.28
N GLY A 206 -4.36 -7.32 -9.70
CA GLY A 206 -2.99 -6.83 -9.44
C GLY A 206 -2.20 -7.76 -8.52
N PHE A 207 -2.83 -8.32 -7.49
CA PHE A 207 -2.21 -9.30 -6.58
C PHE A 207 -1.76 -10.56 -7.31
N VAL A 208 -2.64 -11.14 -8.13
CA VAL A 208 -2.31 -12.33 -8.94
C VAL A 208 -1.14 -12.05 -9.88
N TYR A 209 -1.13 -10.89 -10.54
CA TYR A 209 -0.01 -10.48 -11.38
C TYR A 209 1.32 -10.45 -10.60
N LEU A 210 1.36 -9.80 -9.41
CA LEU A 210 2.57 -9.73 -8.59
C LEU A 210 3.04 -11.10 -8.08
N LEU A 211 2.12 -12.03 -7.80
CA LEU A 211 2.46 -13.40 -7.43
C LEU A 211 3.08 -14.17 -8.59
N ILE A 212 2.51 -14.08 -9.80
CA ILE A 212 3.06 -14.72 -11.01
C ILE A 212 4.45 -14.19 -11.32
N ARG A 213 4.66 -12.88 -11.19
CA ARG A 213 5.96 -12.22 -11.37
C ARG A 213 6.93 -12.49 -10.21
N LYS A 214 6.49 -13.15 -9.14
CA LYS A 214 7.27 -13.42 -7.91
C LYS A 214 7.84 -12.15 -7.26
N VAL A 215 7.16 -11.03 -7.45
CA VAL A 215 7.50 -9.75 -6.82
C VAL A 215 7.16 -9.78 -5.33
N ILE A 216 6.03 -10.35 -4.95
CA ILE A 216 5.61 -10.48 -3.56
C ILE A 216 5.34 -11.93 -3.17
N THR A 217 5.31 -12.19 -1.85
CA THR A 217 4.89 -13.48 -1.28
C THR A 217 3.50 -13.35 -0.68
N ALA A 218 2.68 -14.38 -0.82
CA ALA A 218 1.30 -14.38 -0.30
C ALA A 218 1.20 -14.40 1.23
N ARG A 219 2.31 -14.59 1.98
CA ARG A 219 2.29 -14.78 3.44
C ARG A 219 1.71 -13.60 4.20
N ILE A 220 2.18 -12.38 3.92
CA ILE A 220 1.71 -11.16 4.59
C ILE A 220 0.24 -10.88 4.23
N PRO A 221 -0.17 -10.82 2.94
CA PRO A 221 -1.56 -10.58 2.57
C PRO A 221 -2.52 -11.60 3.15
N LEU A 222 -2.20 -12.91 3.05
CA LEU A 222 -3.07 -13.96 3.57
C LEU A 222 -3.18 -13.94 5.10
N ALA A 223 -2.08 -13.70 5.81
CA ALA A 223 -2.10 -13.57 7.26
C ALA A 223 -2.91 -12.35 7.70
N PHE A 224 -2.76 -11.21 7.02
CA PHE A 224 -3.48 -9.99 7.33
C PHE A 224 -4.98 -10.14 7.08
N ILE A 225 -5.37 -10.51 5.85
CA ILE A 225 -6.78 -10.68 5.46
C ILE A 225 -7.43 -11.79 6.28
N GLY A 226 -6.73 -12.91 6.49
CA GLY A 226 -7.22 -14.02 7.30
C GLY A 226 -7.48 -13.64 8.76
N THR A 227 -6.60 -12.85 9.37
CA THR A 227 -6.80 -12.37 10.75
C THR A 227 -8.00 -11.45 10.86
N VAL A 228 -8.16 -10.52 9.91
CA VAL A 228 -9.35 -9.65 9.88
C VAL A 228 -10.61 -10.49 9.70
N ALA A 229 -10.62 -11.47 8.77
CA ALA A 229 -11.75 -12.35 8.55
C ALA A 229 -12.15 -13.12 9.83
N VAL A 230 -11.17 -13.75 10.49
CA VAL A 230 -11.41 -14.53 11.71
C VAL A 230 -11.95 -13.64 12.84
N LEU A 231 -11.34 -12.50 13.09
CA LEU A 231 -11.74 -11.62 14.19
C LEU A 231 -13.13 -11.01 13.95
N THR A 232 -13.43 -10.54 12.72
CA THR A 232 -14.74 -9.97 12.40
C THR A 232 -15.85 -11.02 12.36
N PHE A 233 -15.53 -12.28 12.05
CA PHE A 233 -16.47 -13.39 12.14
C PHE A 233 -16.76 -13.80 13.59
N LEU A 234 -15.74 -13.81 14.46
CA LEU A 234 -15.87 -14.18 15.88
C LEU A 234 -16.59 -13.09 16.70
N PHE A 235 -16.35 -11.83 16.38
CA PHE A 235 -16.86 -10.67 17.13
C PHE A 235 -17.71 -9.75 16.24
N PRO A 236 -18.84 -10.22 15.67
CA PRO A 236 -19.71 -9.36 14.90
C PRO A 236 -20.46 -8.40 15.82
N MET A 237 -20.68 -7.16 15.38
CA MET A 237 -21.55 -6.20 16.08
C MET A 237 -23.04 -6.36 15.72
N GLY A 238 -23.37 -7.29 14.81
CA GLY A 238 -24.74 -7.58 14.35
C GLY A 238 -25.05 -9.07 14.25
N ASN A 239 -26.28 -9.41 13.86
CA ASN A 239 -26.72 -10.81 13.78
C ASN A 239 -26.20 -11.57 12.56
N ALA A 240 -25.75 -10.90 11.50
CA ALA A 240 -25.29 -11.51 10.25
C ALA A 240 -23.74 -11.62 10.23
N ARG A 241 -23.19 -12.68 10.82
CA ARG A 241 -21.73 -12.88 10.97
C ARG A 241 -20.97 -12.91 9.64
N ILE A 242 -21.53 -13.58 8.65
CA ILE A 242 -20.89 -13.75 7.33
C ILE A 242 -20.87 -12.42 6.60
N ASP A 243 -22.00 -11.73 6.53
CA ASP A 243 -22.10 -10.44 5.85
C ASP A 243 -21.20 -9.39 6.52
N TRP A 244 -21.18 -9.38 7.86
CA TRP A 244 -20.30 -8.52 8.65
C TRP A 244 -18.83 -8.72 8.27
N MET A 245 -18.38 -9.97 8.23
CA MET A 245 -17.04 -10.33 7.83
C MET A 245 -16.74 -9.88 6.38
N LEU A 246 -17.64 -10.19 5.44
CA LEU A 246 -17.44 -9.86 4.02
C LEU A 246 -17.38 -8.35 3.77
N TYR A 247 -18.24 -7.57 4.42
CA TYR A 247 -18.13 -6.11 4.34
C TYR A 247 -16.82 -5.59 4.90
N HIS A 248 -16.33 -6.11 6.02
CA HIS A 248 -15.03 -5.72 6.56
C HIS A 248 -13.86 -6.10 5.66
N LEU A 249 -13.99 -7.15 4.85
CA LEU A 249 -12.97 -7.56 3.89
C LEU A 249 -12.97 -6.70 2.61
N PHE A 250 -14.15 -6.41 2.08
CA PHE A 250 -14.28 -5.74 0.78
C PHE A 250 -14.43 -4.22 0.88
N SER A 251 -14.72 -3.68 2.07
CA SER A 251 -14.84 -2.24 2.27
C SER A 251 -13.62 -1.65 2.96
N GLY A 252 -13.31 -0.41 2.62
CA GLY A 252 -12.12 0.31 3.12
C GLY A 252 -10.82 -0.22 2.52
N GLY A 253 -9.73 0.36 2.93
CA GLY A 253 -8.40 0.13 2.38
C GLY A 253 -7.73 -1.20 2.71
N LEU A 254 -8.46 -2.23 3.18
CA LEU A 254 -7.86 -3.49 3.61
C LEU A 254 -7.14 -4.19 2.46
N MET A 255 -7.79 -4.34 1.30
CA MET A 255 -7.19 -5.03 0.15
C MET A 255 -5.97 -4.28 -0.40
N LEU A 256 -6.07 -2.96 -0.57
CA LEU A 256 -4.94 -2.14 -0.99
C LEU A 256 -3.79 -2.20 0.03
N GLY A 257 -4.12 -2.04 1.31
CA GLY A 257 -3.15 -2.06 2.41
C GLY A 257 -2.43 -3.40 2.54
N ALA A 258 -3.17 -4.51 2.52
CA ALA A 258 -2.62 -5.85 2.70
C ALA A 258 -1.76 -6.31 1.51
N ILE A 259 -2.17 -5.97 0.28
CA ILE A 259 -1.52 -6.45 -0.94
C ILE A 259 -0.32 -5.58 -1.34
N PHE A 260 -0.47 -4.24 -1.31
CA PHE A 260 0.54 -3.33 -1.88
C PHE A 260 1.34 -2.57 -0.84
N MET A 261 0.77 -2.28 0.34
CA MET A 261 1.42 -1.43 1.33
C MET A 261 2.12 -2.21 2.45
N ALA A 262 1.50 -3.30 2.92
CA ALA A 262 2.10 -4.15 3.95
C ALA A 262 3.20 -5.06 3.38
N THR A 263 3.24 -5.26 2.06
CA THR A 263 4.26 -6.05 1.35
C THR A 263 5.43 -5.23 0.85
N ASP A 264 5.55 -3.97 1.26
CA ASP A 264 6.71 -3.14 0.89
C ASP A 264 8.02 -3.79 1.36
N TYR A 265 8.99 -3.93 0.45
CA TYR A 265 10.26 -4.59 0.72
C TYR A 265 11.08 -3.99 1.85
N VAL A 266 10.94 -2.68 2.07
CA VAL A 266 11.77 -1.95 3.03
C VAL A 266 11.20 -2.03 4.43
N THR A 267 9.88 -1.97 4.54
CA THR A 267 9.17 -1.81 5.82
C THR A 267 8.50 -3.09 6.31
N SER A 268 8.66 -4.21 5.59
CA SER A 268 8.16 -5.53 6.01
C SER A 268 9.26 -6.45 6.51
N PRO A 269 8.96 -7.44 7.39
CA PRO A 269 9.93 -8.38 7.90
C PRO A 269 10.52 -9.30 6.82
N LEU A 270 11.81 -9.64 6.96
CA LEU A 270 12.54 -10.53 6.05
C LEU A 270 12.29 -12.01 6.36
N THR A 271 12.07 -12.37 7.63
CA THR A 271 11.92 -13.76 8.07
C THR A 271 10.52 -14.29 7.77
N LYS A 272 10.40 -15.57 7.40
CA LYS A 272 9.11 -16.20 7.06
C LYS A 272 8.11 -16.14 8.22
N LEU A 273 8.57 -16.41 9.45
CA LEU A 273 7.74 -16.33 10.66
C LEU A 273 7.42 -14.87 11.01
N GLY A 274 8.39 -13.96 10.89
CA GLY A 274 8.18 -12.53 11.07
C GLY A 274 7.09 -11.98 10.13
N GLN A 275 7.06 -12.41 8.87
CA GLN A 275 6.03 -12.02 7.91
C GLN A 275 4.62 -12.44 8.34
N ILE A 276 4.47 -13.66 8.86
CA ILE A 276 3.18 -14.16 9.36
C ILE A 276 2.74 -13.38 10.60
N VAL A 277 3.62 -13.22 11.57
CA VAL A 277 3.34 -12.48 12.83
C VAL A 277 3.01 -11.01 12.51
N TYR A 278 3.75 -10.41 11.57
CA TYR A 278 3.48 -9.05 11.09
C TYR A 278 2.08 -8.93 10.48
N GLY A 279 1.70 -9.85 9.59
CA GLY A 279 0.36 -9.88 8.98
C GLY A 279 -0.75 -10.05 10.04
N ILE A 280 -0.55 -10.96 11.01
CA ILE A 280 -1.49 -11.14 12.12
C ILE A 280 -1.59 -9.87 12.97
N GLY A 281 -0.47 -9.24 13.29
CA GLY A 281 -0.44 -7.99 14.05
C GLY A 281 -1.15 -6.84 13.33
N CYS A 282 -0.90 -6.66 12.03
CA CYS A 282 -1.62 -5.70 11.19
C CYS A 282 -3.13 -5.96 11.21
N GLY A 283 -3.56 -7.23 11.07
CA GLY A 283 -4.97 -7.61 11.08
C GLY A 283 -5.64 -7.32 12.41
N ALA A 284 -5.02 -7.73 13.51
CA ALA A 284 -5.54 -7.50 14.85
C ALA A 284 -5.68 -6.00 15.17
N LEU A 285 -4.64 -5.21 14.89
CA LEU A 285 -4.67 -3.76 15.09
C LEU A 285 -5.73 -3.09 14.20
N THR A 286 -5.89 -3.54 12.96
CA THR A 286 -6.93 -3.00 12.06
C THR A 286 -8.32 -3.20 12.64
N VAL A 287 -8.64 -4.40 13.13
CA VAL A 287 -9.95 -4.69 13.75
C VAL A 287 -10.14 -3.89 15.03
N LEU A 288 -9.11 -3.81 15.88
CA LEU A 288 -9.16 -2.98 17.09
C LEU A 288 -9.46 -1.51 16.79
N ILE A 289 -8.77 -0.92 15.79
CA ILE A 289 -8.98 0.48 15.42
C ILE A 289 -10.37 0.66 14.79
N ARG A 290 -10.83 -0.28 13.96
CA ARG A 290 -12.17 -0.23 13.35
C ARG A 290 -13.31 -0.29 14.38
N TYR A 291 -13.13 -1.05 15.47
CA TYR A 291 -14.18 -1.25 16.48
C TYR A 291 -14.13 -0.19 17.59
N PHE A 292 -12.95 0.21 18.01
CA PHE A 292 -12.77 1.08 19.18
C PHE A 292 -12.12 2.43 18.85
N GLY A 293 -11.56 2.60 17.66
CA GLY A 293 -10.87 3.82 17.26
C GLY A 293 -11.84 4.91 16.79
N GLY A 294 -11.38 6.15 16.73
CA GLY A 294 -12.13 7.27 16.19
C GLY A 294 -12.14 7.35 14.65
N TYR A 295 -11.38 6.49 13.97
CA TYR A 295 -11.29 6.45 12.50
C TYR A 295 -11.77 5.11 11.98
N PRO A 296 -12.75 5.09 11.04
CA PRO A 296 -13.35 3.83 10.58
C PRO A 296 -12.40 2.93 9.78
N GLU A 297 -11.37 3.46 9.15
CA GLU A 297 -10.52 2.67 8.22
C GLU A 297 -9.35 1.93 8.89
N GLY A 298 -8.74 2.43 9.91
CA GLY A 298 -7.70 1.77 10.72
C GLY A 298 -6.45 1.16 10.05
N VAL A 299 -6.55 0.70 8.80
CA VAL A 299 -5.51 -0.07 8.08
C VAL A 299 -4.17 0.68 8.02
N SER A 300 -4.22 1.97 7.67
CA SER A 300 -3.02 2.80 7.53
C SER A 300 -2.23 2.90 8.83
N TYR A 301 -2.92 3.13 9.94
CA TYR A 301 -2.29 3.23 11.26
C TYR A 301 -1.80 1.87 11.76
N ALA A 302 -2.54 0.80 11.50
CA ALA A 302 -2.12 -0.56 11.85
C ALA A 302 -0.79 -0.94 11.17
N ILE A 303 -0.66 -0.66 9.86
CA ILE A 303 0.57 -0.92 9.13
C ILE A 303 1.72 -0.04 9.64
N LEU A 304 1.49 1.27 9.87
CA LEU A 304 2.52 2.17 10.40
C LEU A 304 3.03 1.72 11.78
N CYS A 305 2.13 1.33 12.69
CA CYS A 305 2.51 0.78 14.00
C CYS A 305 3.34 -0.49 13.87
N MET A 306 2.91 -1.41 13.01
CA MET A 306 3.63 -2.67 12.80
C MET A 306 4.97 -2.48 12.08
N ASN A 307 5.10 -1.48 11.21
CA ASN A 307 6.38 -1.12 10.59
C ASN A 307 7.44 -0.75 11.66
N CYS A 308 7.05 -0.01 12.70
CA CYS A 308 7.96 0.29 13.81
C CYS A 308 8.41 -0.97 14.57
N CYS A 309 7.61 -2.04 14.55
CA CYS A 309 7.92 -3.30 15.22
C CYS A 309 8.77 -4.26 14.38
N VAL A 310 9.01 -3.97 13.08
CA VAL A 310 9.69 -4.89 12.15
C VAL A 310 11.07 -5.31 12.65
N VAL A 311 11.84 -4.40 13.25
CA VAL A 311 13.17 -4.71 13.81
C VAL A 311 13.10 -5.81 14.88
N LEU A 312 12.03 -5.83 15.68
CA LEU A 312 11.79 -6.88 16.68
C LEU A 312 11.35 -8.19 16.02
N LEU A 313 10.46 -8.09 15.02
CA LEU A 313 9.93 -9.23 14.28
C LEU A 313 11.01 -9.96 13.47
N ASP A 314 11.98 -9.25 12.96
CA ASP A 314 13.11 -9.84 12.24
C ASP A 314 14.04 -10.68 13.14
N ARG A 315 13.94 -10.54 14.46
CA ARG A 315 14.63 -11.46 15.39
C ARG A 315 13.93 -12.80 15.48
N ILE A 316 12.64 -12.87 15.15
CA ILE A 316 11.83 -14.09 15.19
C ILE A 316 12.14 -14.94 13.95
N GLY A 317 12.54 -16.20 14.16
CA GLY A 317 12.79 -17.14 13.07
C GLY A 317 14.03 -16.86 12.23
N ARG A 318 15.03 -16.18 12.79
CA ARG A 318 16.33 -16.02 12.14
C ARG A 318 16.95 -17.39 11.88
N PRO A 319 17.40 -17.68 10.66
CA PRO A 319 18.11 -18.92 10.38
C PRO A 319 19.40 -18.97 11.17
N VAL A 320 19.71 -20.14 11.72
CA VAL A 320 20.97 -20.39 12.41
C VAL A 320 22.12 -20.24 11.41
N LYS A 321 23.18 -19.52 11.79
CA LYS A 321 24.36 -19.33 10.95
C LYS A 321 24.96 -20.70 10.63
N PHE A 322 25.41 -20.88 9.38
CA PHE A 322 26.10 -22.09 8.97
C PHE A 322 27.36 -22.28 9.85
N GLY A 323 27.58 -23.50 10.38
CA GLY A 323 28.72 -23.80 11.25
C GLY A 323 28.60 -23.31 12.71
N ALA A 324 27.49 -22.66 13.09
CA ALA A 324 27.28 -22.34 14.50
C ALA A 324 27.06 -23.63 15.32
N PRO A 325 27.73 -23.79 16.49
CA PRO A 325 27.46 -24.94 17.34
C PRO A 325 25.99 -24.94 17.75
N LYS A 326 25.34 -26.12 17.66
CA LYS A 326 23.99 -26.29 18.24
C LYS A 326 24.09 -25.87 19.70
N LYS A 327 23.35 -24.83 20.09
CA LYS A 327 23.13 -24.58 21.54
C LYS A 327 22.54 -25.86 22.09
N GLU A 328 23.30 -26.54 22.92
CA GLU A 328 22.74 -27.59 23.75
C GLU A 328 21.54 -26.99 24.47
N ALA A 329 20.38 -27.61 24.31
CA ALA A 329 19.20 -27.21 24.99
C ALA A 329 19.56 -27.19 26.50
N ALA A 330 19.57 -25.99 27.06
CA ALA A 330 19.74 -25.86 28.49
C ALA A 330 18.63 -26.68 29.15
N LYS A 331 19.07 -27.74 29.83
CA LYS A 331 18.21 -28.58 30.69
C LYS A 331 17.60 -27.72 31.79
#